data_dccacccd7d2954a339b337e538e3b43f
#
_entry.id   dccacccd7d2954a339b337e538e3b43f
#
_cell.length_a   1.000
_cell.length_b   1.000
_cell.length_c   1.000
_cell.angle_alpha   90.00
_cell.angle_beta   90.00
_cell.angle_gamma   90.00
#
_symmetry.space_group_name_H-M   'P 1'
#
loop_
_entity.id
_entity.type
_entity.pdbx_description
1 polymer ?
#
loop_
_entity_poly.entity_id
_entity_poly.type
_entity_poly.pdbx_seq_one_letter_code
_entity_poly.pdbx_strand_id
1 'polypeptide(L)'
;MRYELNDEAVALLSLALSALVDASAVFPSIIETDLHACIIHIFTTILGTPSCQTAVVPQSLPIFKRFISSITSKESSRTETTTQLRTALAGFLSILRKAQLRETEAAIPCEKNVLLAITILLTTAGKVFDPVDPLLQKFITELSDCLNNRIVSKVAASCSQSLLLAAKSSPADSAVSAMLLPNLISFIAQPPSNEGLEEARSIVTRTLSTFPSSSAVPPTEISTALALVVPALLSRAANEKHASYKEIAQRLLECAAATGQDAFGPIVAGLPADLKALLEEVVREGGGKREERKDVYEEPAIALKMDFLGS
;
A
#
# COMPACT_ATOMS: atom_id res chain seq x y z
N MET A 1 15.94 -31.52 6.49
CA MET A 1 16.91 -30.77 7.31
C MET A 1 16.79 -29.31 6.91
N ARG A 2 16.26 -28.42 7.76
CA ARG A 2 16.33 -26.96 7.53
C ARG A 2 17.69 -26.51 8.04
N TYR A 3 18.56 -26.09 7.14
CA TYR A 3 19.79 -25.38 7.52
C TYR A 3 19.35 -23.95 7.85
N GLU A 4 19.17 -23.62 9.10
CA GLU A 4 19.09 -22.22 9.55
C GLU A 4 20.49 -21.64 9.49
N LEU A 5 20.60 -20.49 8.82
CA LEU A 5 21.85 -19.74 8.80
C LEU A 5 22.09 -19.22 10.22
N ASN A 6 23.29 -19.42 10.70
CA ASN A 6 23.73 -18.90 11.99
C ASN A 6 23.78 -17.35 11.93
N ASP A 7 23.54 -16.68 13.04
CA ASP A 7 23.46 -15.21 13.15
C ASP A 7 24.74 -14.53 12.63
N GLU A 8 25.91 -15.14 12.81
CA GLU A 8 27.18 -14.64 12.29
C GLU A 8 27.22 -14.65 10.76
N ALA A 9 26.72 -15.72 10.13
CA ALA A 9 26.65 -15.81 8.67
C ALA A 9 25.66 -14.78 8.10
N VAL A 10 24.54 -14.54 8.79
CA VAL A 10 23.56 -13.50 8.43
C VAL A 10 24.18 -12.12 8.53
N ALA A 11 24.90 -11.83 9.62
CA ALA A 11 25.59 -10.55 9.81
C ALA A 11 26.68 -10.32 8.76
N LEU A 12 27.50 -11.33 8.46
CA LEU A 12 28.52 -11.26 7.43
C LEU A 12 27.93 -11.01 6.03
N LEU A 13 26.84 -11.70 5.69
CA LEU A 13 26.18 -11.50 4.39
C LEU A 13 25.60 -10.09 4.29
N SER A 14 24.97 -9.59 5.34
CA SER A 14 24.43 -8.23 5.40
C SER A 14 25.52 -7.17 5.28
N LEU A 15 26.67 -7.39 5.95
CA LEU A 15 27.82 -6.51 5.86
C LEU A 15 28.44 -6.53 4.45
N ALA A 16 28.59 -7.70 3.85
CA ALA A 16 29.11 -7.85 2.49
C ALA A 16 28.22 -7.16 1.45
N LEU A 17 26.89 -7.33 1.57
CA LEU A 17 25.92 -6.64 0.72
C LEU A 17 25.99 -5.12 0.90
N SER A 18 26.09 -4.64 2.14
CA SER A 18 26.23 -3.21 2.42
C SER A 18 27.51 -2.66 1.79
N ALA A 19 28.63 -3.33 1.98
CA ALA A 19 29.92 -2.93 1.40
C ALA A 19 29.87 -2.92 -0.13
N LEU A 20 29.22 -3.91 -0.75
CA LEU A 20 29.07 -3.99 -2.20
C LEU A 20 28.21 -2.83 -2.74
N VAL A 21 27.10 -2.48 -2.05
CA VAL A 21 26.27 -1.34 -2.41
C VAL A 21 27.03 -0.01 -2.26
N ASP A 22 27.78 0.15 -1.17
CA ASP A 22 28.58 1.36 -0.95
C ASP A 22 29.71 1.48 -1.98
N ALA A 23 30.38 0.36 -2.32
CA ALA A 23 31.39 0.32 -3.36
C ALA A 23 30.81 0.67 -4.75
N SER A 24 29.58 0.21 -5.06
CA SER A 24 28.93 0.51 -6.35
C SER A 24 28.72 2.00 -6.60
N ALA A 25 28.65 2.81 -5.55
CA ALA A 25 28.52 4.27 -5.66
C ALA A 25 29.82 4.96 -6.11
N VAL A 26 30.96 4.30 -5.96
CA VAL A 26 32.30 4.87 -6.17
C VAL A 26 32.98 4.33 -7.45
N PHE A 27 32.52 3.22 -7.99
CA PHE A 27 33.10 2.61 -9.18
C PHE A 27 32.90 3.45 -10.44
N PRO A 28 33.85 3.39 -11.40
CA PRO A 28 33.74 4.03 -12.70
C PRO A 28 32.52 3.53 -13.47
N SER A 29 31.91 4.40 -14.28
CA SER A 29 30.66 4.13 -15.04
C SER A 29 30.76 2.90 -15.97
N ILE A 30 31.95 2.53 -16.42
CA ILE A 30 32.15 1.36 -17.31
C ILE A 30 31.82 0.03 -16.63
N ILE A 31 32.03 -0.08 -15.31
CA ILE A 31 31.75 -1.31 -14.53
C ILE A 31 30.42 -1.20 -13.77
N GLU A 32 29.89 0.00 -13.68
CA GLU A 32 28.73 0.32 -12.84
C GLU A 32 27.49 -0.49 -13.26
N THR A 33 27.23 -0.62 -14.55
CA THR A 33 26.05 -1.34 -15.08
C THR A 33 26.08 -2.82 -14.74
N ASP A 34 27.24 -3.48 -14.92
CA ASP A 34 27.40 -4.90 -14.62
C ASP A 34 27.32 -5.15 -13.11
N LEU A 35 27.88 -4.24 -12.31
CA LEU A 35 27.83 -4.32 -10.86
C LEU A 35 26.40 -4.15 -10.34
N HIS A 36 25.62 -3.22 -10.89
CA HIS A 36 24.21 -3.05 -10.55
C HIS A 36 23.40 -4.29 -10.90
N ALA A 37 23.61 -4.89 -12.09
CA ALA A 37 22.98 -6.14 -12.49
C ALA A 37 23.33 -7.29 -11.54
N CYS A 38 24.59 -7.38 -11.12
CA CYS A 38 25.08 -8.37 -10.14
C CYS A 38 24.37 -8.18 -8.78
N ILE A 39 24.29 -6.95 -8.27
CA ILE A 39 23.61 -6.65 -7.00
C ILE A 39 22.14 -7.04 -7.07
N ILE A 40 21.44 -6.68 -8.15
CA ILE A 40 20.02 -7.05 -8.37
C ILE A 40 19.88 -8.58 -8.40
N HIS A 41 20.79 -9.28 -9.07
CA HIS A 41 20.77 -10.74 -9.13
C HIS A 41 20.96 -11.36 -7.73
N ILE A 42 21.87 -10.83 -6.91
CA ILE A 42 22.09 -11.28 -5.53
C ILE A 42 20.82 -11.09 -4.71
N PHE A 43 20.19 -9.91 -4.75
CA PHE A 43 18.92 -9.66 -4.03
C PHE A 43 17.81 -10.59 -4.51
N THR A 44 17.69 -10.81 -5.81
CA THR A 44 16.69 -11.72 -6.38
C THR A 44 16.93 -13.16 -5.90
N THR A 45 18.19 -13.60 -5.82
CA THR A 45 18.56 -14.92 -5.33
C THR A 45 18.23 -15.08 -3.85
N ILE A 46 18.57 -14.09 -3.02
CA ILE A 46 18.26 -14.07 -1.58
C ILE A 46 16.75 -14.16 -1.38
N LEU A 47 15.96 -13.36 -2.10
CA LEU A 47 14.49 -13.37 -2.05
C LEU A 47 13.89 -14.71 -2.49
N GLY A 48 14.51 -15.41 -3.44
CA GLY A 48 14.05 -16.73 -3.91
C GLY A 48 14.49 -17.91 -3.04
N THR A 49 15.41 -17.69 -2.09
CA THR A 49 16.02 -18.74 -1.27
C THR A 49 15.24 -18.96 0.03
N PRO A 50 14.66 -20.16 0.27
CA PRO A 50 13.82 -20.40 1.45
C PRO A 50 14.54 -20.21 2.79
N SER A 51 15.81 -20.60 2.90
CA SER A 51 16.59 -20.45 4.13
C SER A 51 16.95 -19.00 4.49
N CYS A 52 16.79 -18.06 3.53
CA CYS A 52 17.09 -16.65 3.75
C CYS A 52 15.88 -15.86 4.28
N GLN A 53 14.65 -16.42 4.23
CA GLN A 53 13.41 -15.67 4.43
C GLN A 53 13.24 -15.09 5.83
N THR A 54 13.70 -15.77 6.86
CA THR A 54 13.46 -15.39 8.26
C THR A 54 14.50 -14.41 8.81
N ALA A 55 15.72 -14.48 8.35
CA ALA A 55 16.82 -13.69 8.90
C ALA A 55 17.49 -12.77 7.87
N VAL A 56 17.89 -13.30 6.71
CA VAL A 56 18.70 -12.55 5.72
C VAL A 56 17.84 -11.51 5.00
N VAL A 57 16.67 -11.89 4.52
CA VAL A 57 15.82 -10.98 3.73
C VAL A 57 15.40 -9.74 4.53
N PRO A 58 14.89 -9.83 5.78
CA PRO A 58 14.53 -8.64 6.55
C PRO A 58 15.68 -7.66 6.75
N GLN A 59 16.92 -8.17 6.94
CA GLN A 59 18.11 -7.33 7.07
C GLN A 59 18.58 -6.74 5.74
N SER A 60 18.35 -7.43 4.62
CA SER A 60 18.75 -6.97 3.30
C SER A 60 17.79 -5.93 2.68
N LEU A 61 16.52 -5.88 3.06
CA LEU A 61 15.53 -4.93 2.51
C LEU A 61 15.93 -3.44 2.69
N PRO A 62 16.44 -2.97 3.84
CA PRO A 62 16.94 -1.61 3.99
C PRO A 62 18.15 -1.32 3.08
N ILE A 63 19.04 -2.30 2.91
CA ILE A 63 20.20 -2.19 2.02
C ILE A 63 19.73 -2.08 0.56
N PHE A 64 18.74 -2.90 0.17
CA PHE A 64 18.11 -2.82 -1.14
C PHE A 64 17.47 -1.45 -1.39
N LYS A 65 16.72 -0.90 -0.43
CA LYS A 65 16.15 0.46 -0.54
C LYS A 65 17.22 1.50 -0.79
N ARG A 66 18.32 1.45 -0.04
CA ARG A 66 19.45 2.37 -0.21
C ARG A 66 20.10 2.23 -1.60
N PHE A 67 20.29 1.00 -2.07
CA PHE A 67 20.78 0.72 -3.42
C PHE A 67 19.87 1.31 -4.49
N ILE A 68 18.56 1.05 -4.44
CA ILE A 68 17.59 1.60 -5.41
C ILE A 68 17.62 3.14 -5.39
N SER A 69 17.66 3.75 -4.20
CA SER A 69 17.76 5.21 -4.09
C SER A 69 19.03 5.75 -4.73
N SER A 70 20.17 5.06 -4.56
CA SER A 70 21.46 5.47 -5.16
C SER A 70 21.42 5.44 -6.67
N ILE A 71 20.94 4.34 -7.29
CA ILE A 71 20.93 4.21 -8.75
C ILE A 71 19.90 5.11 -9.43
N THR A 72 18.79 5.45 -8.73
CA THR A 72 17.77 6.35 -9.28
C THR A 72 18.08 7.83 -9.13
N SER A 73 19.05 8.19 -8.29
CA SER A 73 19.51 9.58 -8.13
C SER A 73 20.49 10.01 -9.22
N LYS A 74 21.10 9.07 -9.93
CA LYS A 74 22.08 9.35 -11.01
C LYS A 74 21.33 9.52 -12.34
N GLU A 75 21.49 10.68 -13.00
CA GLU A 75 20.83 10.97 -14.29
C GLU A 75 21.51 10.31 -15.51
N SER A 76 22.75 9.87 -15.37
CA SER A 76 23.61 9.56 -16.52
C SER A 76 23.34 8.23 -17.26
N SER A 77 22.47 7.34 -16.73
CA SER A 77 22.22 6.00 -17.34
C SER A 77 20.75 5.58 -17.22
N ARG A 78 19.81 6.48 -17.54
CA ARG A 78 18.39 6.28 -17.28
C ARG A 78 17.79 5.03 -17.97
N THR A 79 18.17 4.75 -19.19
CA THR A 79 17.64 3.60 -19.99
C THR A 79 18.12 2.26 -19.43
N GLU A 80 19.40 2.15 -19.08
CA GLU A 80 19.99 0.94 -18.52
C GLU A 80 19.44 0.67 -17.12
N THR A 81 19.38 1.70 -16.26
CA THR A 81 18.76 1.60 -14.95
C THR A 81 17.31 1.15 -15.04
N THR A 82 16.52 1.72 -15.97
CA THR A 82 15.13 1.30 -16.22
C THR A 82 15.05 -0.18 -16.57
N THR A 83 15.90 -0.64 -17.48
CA THR A 83 15.94 -2.05 -17.90
C THR A 83 16.28 -2.98 -16.73
N GLN A 84 17.27 -2.60 -15.91
CA GLN A 84 17.65 -3.37 -14.72
C GLN A 84 16.55 -3.44 -13.67
N LEU A 85 15.87 -2.32 -13.40
CA LEU A 85 14.76 -2.27 -12.44
C LEU A 85 13.53 -3.05 -12.94
N ARG A 86 13.24 -3.01 -14.25
CA ARG A 86 12.22 -3.86 -14.85
C ARG A 86 12.56 -5.34 -14.74
N THR A 87 13.81 -5.71 -14.94
CA THR A 87 14.30 -7.09 -14.74
C THR A 87 14.14 -7.53 -13.29
N ALA A 88 14.47 -6.66 -12.33
CA ALA A 88 14.24 -6.91 -10.91
C ALA A 88 12.75 -7.15 -10.61
N LEU A 89 11.86 -6.26 -11.08
CA LEU A 89 10.41 -6.39 -10.89
C LEU A 89 9.88 -7.69 -11.49
N ALA A 90 10.29 -8.04 -12.71
CA ALA A 90 9.91 -9.29 -13.37
C ALA A 90 10.38 -10.52 -12.58
N GLY A 91 11.61 -10.48 -12.06
CA GLY A 91 12.18 -11.52 -11.20
C GLY A 91 11.38 -11.69 -9.90
N PHE A 92 11.06 -10.60 -9.22
CA PHE A 92 10.27 -10.61 -7.98
C PHE A 92 8.85 -11.15 -8.22
N LEU A 93 8.17 -10.72 -9.28
CA LEU A 93 6.86 -11.25 -9.66
C LEU A 93 6.91 -12.76 -9.95
N SER A 94 7.99 -13.24 -10.59
CA SER A 94 8.19 -14.67 -10.80
C SER A 94 8.33 -15.45 -9.49
N ILE A 95 9.06 -14.89 -8.52
CA ILE A 95 9.23 -15.51 -7.19
C ILE A 95 7.89 -15.50 -6.45
N LEU A 96 7.16 -14.38 -6.44
CA LEU A 96 5.84 -14.25 -5.80
C LEU A 96 4.89 -15.32 -6.30
N ARG A 97 4.73 -15.43 -7.62
CA ARG A 97 3.86 -16.43 -8.24
C ARG A 97 4.27 -17.87 -7.91
N LYS A 98 5.57 -18.16 -7.90
CA LYS A 98 6.07 -19.49 -7.51
C LYS A 98 5.80 -19.80 -6.04
N ALA A 99 5.85 -18.79 -5.15
CA ALA A 99 5.54 -18.96 -3.74
C ALA A 99 4.05 -19.23 -3.54
N GLN A 100 3.16 -18.47 -4.20
CA GLN A 100 1.71 -18.67 -4.17
C GLN A 100 1.29 -20.08 -4.64
N LEU A 101 1.91 -20.58 -5.72
CA LEU A 101 1.61 -21.91 -6.26
C LEU A 101 2.04 -23.07 -5.33
N ARG A 102 2.89 -22.82 -4.34
CA ARG A 102 3.37 -23.87 -3.42
C ARG A 102 2.38 -24.19 -2.29
N GLU A 103 1.48 -23.28 -1.96
CA GLU A 103 0.44 -23.42 -0.90
C GLU A 103 0.98 -24.00 0.43
N THR A 104 2.26 -23.78 0.75
CA THR A 104 2.90 -24.31 1.94
C THR A 104 3.17 -23.18 2.95
N GLU A 105 3.08 -23.50 4.25
CA GLU A 105 3.45 -22.54 5.31
C GLU A 105 4.87 -21.98 5.13
N ALA A 106 5.78 -22.77 4.56
CA ALA A 106 7.15 -22.34 4.28
C ALA A 106 7.25 -21.30 3.15
N ALA A 107 6.22 -21.13 2.31
CA ALA A 107 6.16 -20.13 1.25
C ALA A 107 5.69 -18.75 1.76
N ILE A 108 4.96 -18.71 2.88
CA ILE A 108 4.38 -17.49 3.44
C ILE A 108 5.41 -16.37 3.70
N PRO A 109 6.54 -16.63 4.36
CA PRO A 109 7.57 -15.59 4.54
C PRO A 109 8.11 -15.07 3.20
N CYS A 110 8.24 -15.93 2.19
CA CYS A 110 8.68 -15.54 0.87
C CYS A 110 7.67 -14.59 0.20
N GLU A 111 6.38 -14.91 0.21
CA GLU A 111 5.34 -14.03 -0.34
C GLU A 111 5.36 -12.66 0.33
N LYS A 112 5.41 -12.60 1.66
CA LYS A 112 5.47 -11.36 2.44
C LYS A 112 6.70 -10.52 2.08
N ASN A 113 7.86 -11.14 2.04
CA ASN A 113 9.12 -10.47 1.77
C ASN A 113 9.21 -9.95 0.34
N VAL A 114 8.70 -10.72 -0.64
CA VAL A 114 8.66 -10.28 -2.04
C VAL A 114 7.71 -9.10 -2.23
N LEU A 115 6.54 -9.12 -1.59
CA LEU A 115 5.62 -7.97 -1.61
C LEU A 115 6.29 -6.71 -1.05
N LEU A 116 7.03 -6.83 0.06
CA LEU A 116 7.80 -5.72 0.64
C LEU A 116 8.90 -5.24 -0.31
N ALA A 117 9.64 -6.15 -0.95
CA ALA A 117 10.70 -5.79 -1.90
C ALA A 117 10.14 -5.05 -3.13
N ILE A 118 9.02 -5.50 -3.70
CA ILE A 118 8.34 -4.82 -4.81
C ILE A 118 7.84 -3.43 -4.35
N THR A 119 7.27 -3.36 -3.16
CA THR A 119 6.80 -2.08 -2.60
C THR A 119 7.95 -1.09 -2.44
N ILE A 120 9.10 -1.53 -1.91
CA ILE A 120 10.31 -0.71 -1.82
C ILE A 120 10.76 -0.25 -3.20
N LEU A 121 10.80 -1.16 -4.17
CA LEU A 121 11.19 -0.85 -5.55
C LEU A 121 10.30 0.25 -6.14
N LEU A 122 8.99 0.07 -6.07
CA LEU A 122 8.02 1.00 -6.68
C LEU A 122 7.92 2.33 -5.92
N THR A 123 7.97 2.33 -4.59
CA THR A 123 7.93 3.58 -3.81
C THR A 123 9.22 4.41 -3.93
N THR A 124 10.34 3.76 -4.26
CA THR A 124 11.64 4.44 -4.38
C THR A 124 11.95 4.84 -5.83
N ALA A 125 11.59 3.99 -6.79
CA ALA A 125 11.94 4.12 -8.20
C ALA A 125 10.73 4.22 -9.14
N GLY A 126 9.52 4.47 -8.63
CA GLY A 126 8.28 4.52 -9.42
C GLY A 126 8.39 5.43 -10.64
N LYS A 127 9.02 6.59 -10.48
CA LYS A 127 9.25 7.57 -11.57
C LYS A 127 10.04 7.05 -12.77
N VAL A 128 10.71 5.91 -12.65
CA VAL A 128 11.54 5.30 -13.71
C VAL A 128 10.70 4.41 -14.62
N PHE A 129 9.57 3.90 -14.13
CA PHE A 129 8.69 3.01 -14.89
C PHE A 129 7.76 3.80 -15.81
N ASP A 130 7.44 3.22 -16.95
CA ASP A 130 6.41 3.74 -17.84
C ASP A 130 5.03 3.46 -17.21
N PRO A 131 4.10 4.44 -17.19
CA PRO A 131 2.74 4.25 -16.71
C PRO A 131 1.97 3.09 -17.34
N VAL A 132 2.28 2.76 -18.60
CA VAL A 132 1.64 1.66 -19.32
C VAL A 132 2.42 0.34 -19.28
N ASP A 133 3.46 0.25 -18.43
CA ASP A 133 4.27 -0.96 -18.33
C ASP A 133 3.42 -2.16 -17.88
N PRO A 134 3.34 -3.24 -18.67
CA PRO A 134 2.53 -4.41 -18.34
C PRO A 134 2.96 -5.11 -17.05
N LEU A 135 4.20 -4.90 -16.59
CA LEU A 135 4.65 -5.44 -15.31
C LEU A 135 3.97 -4.76 -14.12
N LEU A 136 3.65 -3.46 -14.22
CA LEU A 136 2.87 -2.76 -13.20
C LEU A 136 1.46 -3.33 -13.11
N GLN A 137 0.78 -3.51 -14.23
CA GLN A 137 -0.55 -4.11 -14.28
C GLN A 137 -0.55 -5.52 -13.69
N LYS A 138 0.44 -6.34 -14.07
CA LYS A 138 0.61 -7.67 -13.52
C LYS A 138 0.81 -7.65 -12.00
N PHE A 139 1.64 -6.73 -11.51
CA PHE A 139 1.84 -6.57 -10.06
C PHE A 139 0.54 -6.20 -9.35
N ILE A 140 -0.24 -5.27 -9.86
CA ILE A 140 -1.53 -4.88 -9.25
C ILE A 140 -2.50 -6.05 -9.21
N THR A 141 -2.52 -6.92 -10.23
CA THR A 141 -3.33 -8.14 -10.21
C THR A 141 -2.88 -9.11 -9.12
N GLU A 142 -1.60 -9.42 -9.04
CA GLU A 142 -1.03 -10.31 -8.01
C GLU A 142 -1.24 -9.73 -6.58
N LEU A 143 -1.13 -8.40 -6.43
CA LEU A 143 -1.39 -7.72 -5.16
C LEU A 143 -2.87 -7.84 -4.75
N SER A 144 -3.80 -7.74 -5.70
CA SER A 144 -5.23 -7.94 -5.47
C SER A 144 -5.55 -9.38 -5.04
N ASP A 145 -4.89 -10.36 -5.64
CA ASP A 145 -5.00 -11.76 -5.23
C ASP A 145 -4.47 -11.97 -3.81
N CYS A 146 -3.35 -11.33 -3.47
CA CYS A 146 -2.80 -11.34 -2.11
C CYS A 146 -3.72 -10.66 -1.08
N LEU A 147 -4.48 -9.62 -1.43
CA LEU A 147 -5.47 -9.00 -0.54
C LEU A 147 -6.57 -9.98 -0.15
N ASN A 148 -6.97 -10.87 -1.06
CA ASN A 148 -7.98 -11.90 -0.83
C ASN A 148 -7.43 -13.17 -0.16
N ASN A 149 -6.12 -13.28 0.01
CA ASN A 149 -5.49 -14.39 0.70
C ASN A 149 -5.33 -14.08 2.20
N ARG A 150 -6.08 -14.79 3.05
CA ARG A 150 -6.12 -14.64 4.51
C ARG A 150 -4.74 -14.48 5.17
N ILE A 151 -3.72 -15.18 4.67
CA ILE A 151 -2.42 -15.29 5.34
C ILE A 151 -1.53 -14.08 5.05
N VAL A 152 -1.64 -13.52 3.85
CA VAL A 152 -0.79 -12.40 3.39
C VAL A 152 -1.56 -11.09 3.22
N SER A 153 -2.89 -11.10 3.37
CA SER A 153 -3.78 -9.95 3.17
C SER A 153 -3.37 -8.71 3.95
N LYS A 154 -2.96 -8.87 5.20
CA LYS A 154 -2.48 -7.77 6.05
C LYS A 154 -1.24 -7.09 5.45
N VAL A 155 -0.27 -7.88 4.98
CA VAL A 155 0.95 -7.34 4.34
C VAL A 155 0.60 -6.71 3.01
N ALA A 156 -0.26 -7.34 2.20
CA ALA A 156 -0.74 -6.78 0.95
C ALA A 156 -1.47 -5.45 1.15
N ALA A 157 -2.32 -5.33 2.18
CA ALA A 157 -2.98 -4.08 2.55
C ALA A 157 -1.98 -2.99 2.97
N SER A 158 -0.96 -3.34 3.77
CA SER A 158 0.09 -2.40 4.17
C SER A 158 0.96 -1.95 2.99
N CYS A 159 1.26 -2.86 2.04
CA CYS A 159 1.94 -2.55 0.79
C CYS A 159 1.10 -1.60 -0.07
N SER A 160 -0.20 -1.88 -0.22
CA SER A 160 -1.15 -1.03 -0.94
C SER A 160 -1.22 0.37 -0.33
N GLN A 161 -1.26 0.46 1.01
CA GLN A 161 -1.21 1.73 1.72
C GLN A 161 0.08 2.50 1.39
N SER A 162 1.23 1.84 1.46
CA SER A 162 2.52 2.48 1.18
C SER A 162 2.61 2.99 -0.25
N LEU A 163 2.13 2.21 -1.23
CA LEU A 163 2.10 2.60 -2.63
C LEU A 163 1.16 3.78 -2.88
N LEU A 164 -0.05 3.73 -2.34
CA LEU A 164 -1.05 4.77 -2.57
C LEU A 164 -0.65 6.11 -1.92
N LEU A 165 -0.11 6.07 -0.70
CA LEU A 165 0.29 7.28 0.04
C LEU A 165 1.68 7.79 -0.35
N ALA A 166 2.53 6.95 -0.95
CA ALA A 166 3.82 7.38 -1.50
C ALA A 166 3.69 7.97 -2.90
N ALA A 167 2.52 7.94 -3.52
CA ALA A 167 2.29 8.53 -4.82
C ALA A 167 2.76 9.99 -4.81
N LYS A 168 3.78 10.26 -5.59
CA LYS A 168 4.38 11.59 -5.75
C LYS A 168 4.02 12.09 -7.15
N SER A 169 4.41 13.30 -7.47
CA SER A 169 4.10 13.98 -8.73
C SER A 169 4.73 13.33 -9.98
N SER A 170 4.92 12.02 -10.00
CA SER A 170 5.41 11.30 -11.19
C SER A 170 4.26 10.59 -11.91
N PRO A 171 4.30 10.52 -13.26
CA PRO A 171 3.27 9.84 -14.03
C PRO A 171 3.11 8.34 -13.65
N ALA A 172 4.22 7.67 -13.34
CA ALA A 172 4.19 6.25 -12.97
C ALA A 172 3.57 6.04 -11.58
N ASP A 173 3.86 6.90 -10.62
CA ASP A 173 3.23 6.85 -9.28
C ASP A 173 1.72 7.09 -9.38
N SER A 174 1.31 8.06 -10.22
CA SER A 174 -0.11 8.31 -10.53
C SER A 174 -0.77 7.11 -11.20
N ALA A 175 -0.09 6.43 -12.13
CA ALA A 175 -0.62 5.23 -12.79
C ALA A 175 -0.81 4.06 -11.80
N VAL A 176 0.15 3.83 -10.91
CA VAL A 176 0.02 2.81 -9.85
C VAL A 176 -1.17 3.13 -8.96
N SER A 177 -1.33 4.39 -8.54
CA SER A 177 -2.48 4.81 -7.73
C SER A 177 -3.80 4.64 -8.46
N ALA A 178 -3.87 5.02 -9.74
CA ALA A 178 -5.07 4.89 -10.55
C ALA A 178 -5.49 3.43 -10.77
N MET A 179 -4.54 2.52 -10.91
CA MET A 179 -4.81 1.09 -11.04
C MET A 179 -5.16 0.42 -9.70
N LEU A 180 -4.55 0.88 -8.61
CA LEU A 180 -4.71 0.28 -7.29
C LEU A 180 -6.04 0.68 -6.63
N LEU A 181 -6.45 1.94 -6.77
CA LEU A 181 -7.64 2.49 -6.12
C LEU A 181 -8.93 1.69 -6.40
N PRO A 182 -9.28 1.33 -7.65
CA PRO A 182 -10.46 0.51 -7.94
C PRO A 182 -10.42 -0.87 -7.28
N ASN A 183 -9.24 -1.50 -7.20
CA ASN A 183 -9.08 -2.80 -6.57
C ASN A 183 -9.29 -2.73 -5.06
N LEU A 184 -8.79 -1.68 -4.40
CA LEU A 184 -9.02 -1.44 -2.97
C LEU A 184 -10.49 -1.15 -2.66
N ILE A 185 -11.16 -0.36 -3.50
CA ILE A 185 -12.59 -0.08 -3.41
C ILE A 185 -13.39 -1.38 -3.55
N SER A 186 -13.08 -2.19 -4.56
CA SER A 186 -13.72 -3.50 -4.76
C SER A 186 -13.51 -4.41 -3.56
N PHE A 187 -12.29 -4.47 -3.00
CA PHE A 187 -11.96 -5.31 -1.85
C PHE A 187 -12.79 -4.97 -0.61
N ILE A 188 -13.03 -3.68 -0.31
CA ILE A 188 -13.85 -3.29 0.85
C ILE A 188 -15.35 -3.37 0.57
N ALA A 189 -15.79 -3.18 -0.68
CA ALA A 189 -17.21 -3.20 -1.06
C ALA A 189 -17.77 -4.62 -1.15
N GLN A 190 -16.94 -5.64 -1.34
CA GLN A 190 -17.40 -7.04 -1.36
C GLN A 190 -17.80 -7.51 0.04
N PRO A 191 -18.82 -8.39 0.15
CA PRO A 191 -19.14 -9.01 1.42
C PRO A 191 -17.95 -9.82 1.95
N PRO A 192 -17.76 -9.91 3.28
CA PRO A 192 -16.68 -10.68 3.86
C PRO A 192 -16.88 -12.17 3.55
N SER A 193 -16.12 -12.69 2.60
CA SER A 193 -16.19 -14.09 2.18
C SER A 193 -15.35 -15.02 3.06
N ASN A 194 -14.37 -14.46 3.76
CA ASN A 194 -13.42 -15.23 4.57
C ASN A 194 -13.19 -14.54 5.93
N GLU A 195 -13.31 -15.32 7.01
CA GLU A 195 -12.84 -14.92 8.34
C GLU A 195 -11.32 -14.66 8.28
N GLY A 196 -10.86 -13.60 8.95
CA GLY A 196 -9.44 -13.23 9.04
C GLY A 196 -8.97 -12.17 8.04
N LEU A 197 -9.90 -11.55 7.30
CA LEU A 197 -9.60 -10.38 6.44
C LEU A 197 -9.90 -9.04 7.12
N GLU A 198 -10.45 -9.04 8.34
CA GLU A 198 -10.93 -7.83 9.02
C GLU A 198 -9.81 -6.80 9.20
N GLU A 199 -8.62 -7.25 9.59
CA GLU A 199 -7.47 -6.37 9.80
C GLU A 199 -7.01 -5.74 8.47
N ALA A 200 -6.95 -6.51 7.39
CA ALA A 200 -6.62 -6.01 6.06
C ALA A 200 -7.69 -5.00 5.57
N ARG A 201 -8.97 -5.30 5.78
CA ARG A 201 -10.09 -4.41 5.44
C ARG A 201 -10.01 -3.10 6.24
N SER A 202 -9.69 -3.16 7.52
CA SER A 202 -9.49 -1.97 8.37
C SER A 202 -8.32 -1.11 7.86
N ILE A 203 -7.18 -1.72 7.52
CA ILE A 203 -6.04 -1.00 6.93
C ILE A 203 -6.45 -0.32 5.62
N VAL A 204 -7.11 -1.03 4.71
CA VAL A 204 -7.56 -0.49 3.42
C VAL A 204 -8.59 0.62 3.63
N THR A 205 -9.56 0.43 4.53
CA THR A 205 -10.57 1.44 4.87
C THR A 205 -9.92 2.73 5.36
N ARG A 206 -8.96 2.62 6.28
CA ARG A 206 -8.19 3.76 6.77
C ARG A 206 -7.41 4.43 5.64
N THR A 207 -6.79 3.64 4.77
CA THR A 207 -6.02 4.16 3.64
C THR A 207 -6.92 4.94 2.69
N LEU A 208 -8.07 4.40 2.32
CA LEU A 208 -9.03 5.07 1.43
C LEU A 208 -9.59 6.35 2.06
N SER A 209 -9.84 6.37 3.36
CA SER A 209 -10.35 7.58 4.05
C SER A 209 -9.30 8.69 4.13
N THR A 210 -8.01 8.35 4.18
CA THR A 210 -6.92 9.34 4.23
C THR A 210 -6.41 9.75 2.85
N PHE A 211 -6.71 8.97 1.80
CA PHE A 211 -6.25 9.25 0.45
C PHE A 211 -6.70 10.61 -0.10
N PRO A 212 -7.99 11.03 0.02
CA PRO A 212 -8.44 12.32 -0.47
C PRO A 212 -7.75 13.52 0.19
N SER A 213 -7.24 13.33 1.41
CA SER A 213 -6.52 14.37 2.19
C SER A 213 -5.01 14.33 1.97
N SER A 214 -4.52 13.37 1.19
CA SER A 214 -3.10 13.23 0.90
C SER A 214 -2.61 14.38 0.02
N SER A 215 -1.40 14.86 0.29
CA SER A 215 -0.71 15.83 -0.59
C SER A 215 -0.44 15.30 -2.01
N ALA A 216 -0.61 13.98 -2.21
CA ALA A 216 -0.50 13.35 -3.52
C ALA A 216 -1.73 13.57 -4.41
N VAL A 217 -2.89 13.93 -3.83
CA VAL A 217 -4.13 14.17 -4.57
C VAL A 217 -4.25 15.67 -4.87
N PRO A 218 -4.31 16.07 -6.15
CA PRO A 218 -4.55 17.46 -6.52
C PRO A 218 -5.91 17.95 -5.97
N PRO A 219 -6.02 19.22 -5.56
CA PRO A 219 -7.29 19.77 -5.04
C PRO A 219 -8.50 19.57 -5.99
N THR A 220 -8.27 19.61 -7.29
CA THR A 220 -9.29 19.38 -8.32
C THR A 220 -9.80 17.94 -8.37
N GLU A 221 -9.05 16.98 -7.84
CA GLU A 221 -9.38 15.55 -7.84
C GLU A 221 -9.97 15.08 -6.50
N ILE A 222 -9.95 15.92 -5.46
CA ILE A 222 -10.48 15.57 -4.12
C ILE A 222 -11.94 15.15 -4.22
N SER A 223 -12.77 15.90 -4.92
CA SER A 223 -14.19 15.56 -5.09
C SER A 223 -14.39 14.23 -5.82
N THR A 224 -13.57 13.95 -6.83
CA THR A 224 -13.61 12.67 -7.56
C THR A 224 -13.19 11.51 -6.64
N ALA A 225 -12.14 11.68 -5.86
CA ALA A 225 -11.70 10.68 -4.91
C ALA A 225 -12.77 10.41 -3.84
N LEU A 226 -13.39 11.46 -3.29
CA LEU A 226 -14.49 11.34 -2.32
C LEU A 226 -15.71 10.64 -2.93
N ALA A 227 -16.07 10.95 -4.18
CA ALA A 227 -17.17 10.33 -4.90
C ALA A 227 -17.00 8.79 -5.07
N LEU A 228 -15.78 8.31 -5.03
CA LEU A 228 -15.46 6.87 -5.05
C LEU A 228 -15.38 6.27 -3.64
N VAL A 229 -14.72 6.96 -2.72
CA VAL A 229 -14.42 6.47 -1.38
C VAL A 229 -15.67 6.42 -0.49
N VAL A 230 -16.51 7.46 -0.49
CA VAL A 230 -17.69 7.53 0.39
C VAL A 230 -18.70 6.41 0.11
N PRO A 231 -19.12 6.16 -1.15
CA PRO A 231 -19.98 5.02 -1.44
C PRO A 231 -19.34 3.66 -1.11
N ALA A 232 -18.02 3.52 -1.29
CA ALA A 232 -17.31 2.28 -0.96
C ALA A 232 -17.32 1.99 0.55
N LEU A 233 -17.09 3.02 1.39
CA LEU A 233 -17.20 2.90 2.85
C LEU A 233 -18.61 2.53 3.29
N LEU A 234 -19.63 3.16 2.70
CA LEU A 234 -21.04 2.84 2.97
C LEU A 234 -21.41 1.43 2.49
N SER A 235 -20.91 0.99 1.33
CA SER A 235 -21.09 -0.39 0.87
C SER A 235 -20.50 -1.41 1.85
N ARG A 236 -19.32 -1.11 2.41
CA ARG A 236 -18.76 -1.94 3.49
C ARG A 236 -19.67 -1.95 4.71
N ALA A 237 -20.17 -0.80 5.14
CA ALA A 237 -21.12 -0.73 6.26
C ALA A 237 -22.38 -1.55 6.00
N ALA A 238 -22.95 -1.50 4.80
CA ALA A 238 -24.10 -2.33 4.40
C ALA A 238 -23.82 -3.83 4.51
N ASN A 239 -22.63 -4.27 4.13
CA ASN A 239 -22.22 -5.67 4.13
C ASN A 239 -21.92 -6.21 5.54
N GLU A 240 -21.19 -5.44 6.35
CA GLU A 240 -20.73 -5.83 7.70
C GLU A 240 -21.70 -5.40 8.80
N LYS A 241 -22.69 -4.57 8.46
CA LYS A 241 -23.72 -4.02 9.38
C LYS A 241 -23.08 -3.40 10.63
N HIS A 242 -23.73 -3.54 11.77
CA HIS A 242 -23.33 -2.92 13.04
C HIS A 242 -21.87 -3.18 13.45
N ALA A 243 -21.26 -4.26 12.99
CA ALA A 243 -19.87 -4.60 13.33
C ALA A 243 -18.86 -3.55 12.85
N SER A 244 -19.12 -2.89 11.72
CA SER A 244 -18.22 -1.90 11.13
C SER A 244 -18.67 -0.45 11.35
N TYR A 245 -19.88 -0.19 11.85
CA TYR A 245 -20.46 1.16 11.91
C TYR A 245 -19.58 2.16 12.66
N LYS A 246 -19.03 1.77 13.81
CA LYS A 246 -18.14 2.66 14.58
C LYS A 246 -16.87 3.04 13.81
N GLU A 247 -16.24 2.09 13.17
CA GLU A 247 -15.05 2.35 12.35
C GLU A 247 -15.40 3.22 11.15
N ILE A 248 -16.45 2.86 10.41
CA ILE A 248 -16.86 3.59 9.20
C ILE A 248 -17.30 5.02 9.55
N ALA A 249 -18.11 5.22 10.61
CA ALA A 249 -18.49 6.55 11.07
C ALA A 249 -17.26 7.41 11.38
N GLN A 250 -16.30 6.88 12.13
CA GLN A 250 -15.05 7.58 12.42
C GLN A 250 -14.29 7.95 11.15
N ARG A 251 -14.17 7.04 10.18
CA ARG A 251 -13.45 7.29 8.91
C ARG A 251 -14.16 8.33 8.03
N LEU A 252 -15.49 8.30 7.97
CA LEU A 252 -16.27 9.32 7.25
C LEU A 252 -16.11 10.71 7.89
N LEU A 253 -16.09 10.79 9.22
CA LEU A 253 -15.86 12.04 9.94
C LEU A 253 -14.43 12.56 9.73
N GLU A 254 -13.42 11.69 9.77
CA GLU A 254 -12.03 12.05 9.45
C GLU A 254 -11.89 12.55 8.02
N CYS A 255 -12.55 11.90 7.05
CA CYS A 255 -12.61 12.34 5.66
C CYS A 255 -13.22 13.75 5.54
N ALA A 256 -14.38 13.96 6.16
CA ALA A 256 -15.08 15.26 6.14
C ALA A 256 -14.25 16.37 6.79
N ALA A 257 -13.61 16.09 7.94
CA ALA A 257 -12.76 17.04 8.64
C ALA A 257 -11.52 17.43 7.83
N ALA A 258 -10.91 16.46 7.14
CA ALA A 258 -9.67 16.66 6.40
C ALA A 258 -9.88 17.35 5.04
N THR A 259 -11.02 17.12 4.36
CA THR A 259 -11.31 17.70 3.04
C THR A 259 -12.17 18.96 3.07
N GLY A 260 -12.82 19.22 4.20
CA GLY A 260 -13.69 20.37 4.39
C GLY A 260 -15.11 20.13 3.87
N GLN A 261 -16.05 20.96 4.38
CA GLN A 261 -17.47 20.82 4.09
C GLN A 261 -17.79 21.11 2.61
N ASP A 262 -17.05 22.03 1.98
CA ASP A 262 -17.25 22.43 0.58
C ASP A 262 -16.98 21.27 -0.40
N ALA A 263 -16.05 20.37 -0.07
CA ALA A 263 -15.75 19.20 -0.88
C ALA A 263 -16.64 17.99 -0.53
N PHE A 264 -16.92 17.78 0.75
CA PHE A 264 -17.67 16.62 1.25
C PHE A 264 -19.20 16.77 1.07
N GLY A 265 -19.73 17.98 1.32
CA GLY A 265 -21.17 18.23 1.25
C GLY A 265 -21.84 17.87 -0.07
N PRO A 266 -21.32 18.32 -1.24
CA PRO A 266 -21.87 17.96 -2.54
C PRO A 266 -21.89 16.45 -2.81
N ILE A 267 -20.89 15.71 -2.30
CA ILE A 267 -20.82 14.24 -2.46
C ILE A 267 -21.97 13.58 -1.67
N VAL A 268 -22.16 13.99 -0.41
CA VAL A 268 -23.28 13.49 0.39
C VAL A 268 -24.64 13.84 -0.24
N ALA A 269 -24.77 15.07 -0.75
CA ALA A 269 -25.99 15.50 -1.44
C ALA A 269 -26.28 14.70 -2.71
N GLY A 270 -25.24 14.22 -3.41
CA GLY A 270 -25.34 13.40 -4.62
C GLY A 270 -25.57 11.91 -4.37
N LEU A 271 -25.50 11.42 -3.13
CA LEU A 271 -25.70 9.99 -2.83
C LEU A 271 -27.15 9.56 -3.14
N PRO A 272 -27.36 8.30 -3.57
CA PRO A 272 -28.66 7.66 -3.63
C PRO A 272 -29.38 7.66 -2.26
N ALA A 273 -30.70 7.62 -2.25
CA ALA A 273 -31.50 7.74 -1.03
C ALA A 273 -31.22 6.62 0.00
N ASP A 274 -30.97 5.41 -0.49
CA ASP A 274 -30.60 4.25 0.34
C ASP A 274 -29.25 4.44 1.03
N LEU A 275 -28.24 4.97 0.33
CA LEU A 275 -26.93 5.27 0.91
C LEU A 275 -26.97 6.47 1.85
N LYS A 276 -27.85 7.46 1.62
CA LYS A 276 -28.09 8.56 2.58
C LYS A 276 -28.67 8.04 3.89
N ALA A 277 -29.71 7.21 3.81
CA ALA A 277 -30.32 6.61 4.99
C ALA A 277 -29.30 5.76 5.77
N LEU A 278 -28.47 4.99 5.06
CA LEU A 278 -27.39 4.22 5.67
C LEU A 278 -26.33 5.12 6.31
N LEU A 279 -25.96 6.23 5.68
CA LEU A 279 -25.01 7.20 6.25
C LEU A 279 -25.52 7.76 7.57
N GLU A 280 -26.80 8.14 7.63
CA GLU A 280 -27.44 8.63 8.85
C GLU A 280 -27.45 7.57 9.96
N GLU A 281 -27.76 6.32 9.59
CA GLU A 281 -27.75 5.18 10.51
C GLU A 281 -26.33 4.93 11.06
N VAL A 282 -25.33 4.87 10.18
CA VAL A 282 -23.91 4.65 10.53
C VAL A 282 -23.40 5.75 11.46
N VAL A 283 -23.69 7.02 11.15
CA VAL A 283 -23.24 8.15 11.98
C VAL A 283 -23.96 8.16 13.32
N ARG A 284 -25.27 7.86 13.36
CA ARG A 284 -26.06 7.82 14.59
C ARG A 284 -25.60 6.69 15.53
N GLU A 285 -25.36 5.50 15.00
CA GLU A 285 -25.00 4.33 15.80
C GLU A 285 -23.50 4.24 16.07
N GLY A 286 -22.69 4.53 15.06
CA GLY A 286 -21.22 4.48 15.17
C GLY A 286 -20.62 5.68 15.88
N GLY A 287 -21.29 6.85 15.83
CA GLY A 287 -20.89 8.08 16.52
C GLY A 287 -21.22 8.11 18.02
N GLY A 288 -21.55 6.96 18.64
CA GLY A 288 -22.04 6.75 19.99
C GLY A 288 -21.61 7.81 21.01
N LYS A 289 -22.54 8.21 21.89
CA LYS A 289 -22.38 9.23 22.93
C LYS A 289 -20.92 9.32 23.36
N ARG A 290 -20.30 10.47 23.06
CA ARG A 290 -19.06 10.89 23.71
C ARG A 290 -19.38 10.82 25.21
N GLU A 291 -18.95 9.73 25.88
CA GLU A 291 -18.93 9.71 27.35
C GLU A 291 -18.21 10.98 27.76
N GLU A 292 -18.95 11.84 28.47
CA GLU A 292 -18.43 13.07 29.05
C GLU A 292 -17.21 12.69 29.90
N ARG A 293 -16.02 12.70 29.32
CA ARG A 293 -14.82 12.93 30.08
C ARG A 293 -14.90 14.39 30.55
N LYS A 294 -15.47 14.56 31.75
CA LYS A 294 -15.22 15.73 32.57
C LYS A 294 -13.74 15.73 32.86
N ASP A 295 -12.98 16.46 32.04
CA ASP A 295 -11.76 17.12 32.49
C ASP A 295 -11.30 18.08 31.39
N VAL A 296 -11.63 19.34 31.63
CA VAL A 296 -10.88 20.58 31.39
C VAL A 296 -9.85 20.56 30.25
N TYR A 297 -10.34 20.83 29.02
CA TYR A 297 -9.71 21.74 28.07
C TYR A 297 -10.77 22.03 26.99
N GLU A 298 -11.22 23.31 26.91
CA GLU A 298 -12.11 23.80 25.88
C GLU A 298 -11.38 23.81 24.52
N GLU A 299 -11.56 22.74 23.74
CA GLU A 299 -11.39 22.82 22.29
C GLU A 299 -12.75 23.04 21.64
N PRO A 300 -12.85 23.92 20.62
CA PRO A 300 -14.15 24.22 19.99
C PRO A 300 -14.74 22.95 19.38
N ALA A 301 -15.84 22.49 19.96
CA ALA A 301 -16.62 21.37 19.43
C ALA A 301 -17.11 21.77 18.04
N ILE A 302 -16.59 21.14 16.98
CA ILE A 302 -17.20 21.17 15.66
C ILE A 302 -18.46 20.32 15.76
N ALA A 303 -19.55 20.93 16.15
CA ALA A 303 -20.85 20.33 16.04
C ALA A 303 -21.22 20.32 14.54
N LEU A 304 -21.22 19.16 13.91
CA LEU A 304 -21.93 18.95 12.65
C LEU A 304 -23.41 19.25 12.93
N LYS A 305 -23.82 20.50 12.67
CA LYS A 305 -25.23 20.83 12.59
C LYS A 305 -25.78 20.10 11.39
N MET A 306 -26.63 19.11 11.64
CA MET A 306 -27.38 18.35 10.64
C MET A 306 -28.50 19.19 9.98
N ASP A 307 -28.39 20.53 10.01
CA ASP A 307 -29.42 21.45 9.47
C ASP A 307 -29.54 21.42 7.94
N PHE A 308 -28.72 20.65 7.24
CA PHE A 308 -28.78 20.54 5.78
C PHE A 308 -29.53 19.29 5.28
N LEU A 309 -30.12 18.50 6.18
CA LEU A 309 -30.97 17.37 5.81
C LEU A 309 -32.47 17.70 5.84
N GLY A 310 -32.83 18.97 6.09
CA GLY A 310 -34.23 19.44 6.15
C GLY A 310 -34.48 20.59 5.20
N SER A 311 -34.70 20.33 3.94
CA SER A 311 -35.57 21.08 3.01
C SER A 311 -35.65 20.38 1.66
#